data_3676ce56c545b122b9c5658c5daeb363
#
_entry.id   3676ce56c545b122b9c5658c5daeb363
#
_cell.length_a   1.000
_cell.length_b   1.000
_cell.length_c   1.000
_cell.angle_alpha   90.00
_cell.angle_beta   90.00
_cell.angle_gamma   90.00
#
_symmetry.space_group_name_H-M   'P 1'
#
loop_
_entity.id
_entity.type
_entity.pdbx_description
1 polymer ?
#
loop_
_entity_poly.entity_id
_entity_poly.type
_entity_poly.pdbx_seq_one_letter_code
_entity_poly.pdbx_strand_id
1 'polypeptide(L)'
;PGDRIVFFDFRCTNEMGDLVTNTLAAELMGRYSNLVLVQDGRIIDALKRVDFEDSEIRQLLPGLAYALPPKPNKPDFLAVSAAALTQAACESDLPVAKALGKAVGGVGPVVLREAVWRAFGGDTACAACDLDEDQRRALTAALETLKAEHAAGGHPTAVRLPQPDGTFKPTEFSFFAPQQYGPAARLTGYPTYSELLEDYYATKDRAERLRQKSRELYKAVHNLYDRAVRKQAARREELAQSEKADALRLYGELLQANLWALKKGDRQATVENYYTGQPVTIRLDPRLGPNENAQKYFKDYKKKQTAHAMLQKLLVEGEAEIEYLATVLYEVDAAPGEQALNEIRAELKSQGYLKYYKQRDKRQKPADFLRYRSSDGFEILVGRNNLQNDKLTLHTARGKDLWFHVQKAPGSHAVVMSQGRDIPDTTKQEAAELAVLHSSQSGGAKVAVDTTEVKNIWKANGAKPGMVLYEVYTTVYVTPRPGLEEQLRVKK
;
A
#
# COMPACT_ATOMS: atom_id res chain seq x y z
N PRO A 1 8.14 -39.29 -2.40
CA PRO A 1 8.08 -38.20 -3.35
C PRO A 1 6.84 -37.35 -3.11
N GLY A 2 6.92 -36.05 -3.36
CA GLY A 2 5.81 -35.12 -3.19
C GLY A 2 5.64 -34.49 -1.81
N ASP A 3 6.36 -34.90 -0.79
CA ASP A 3 6.39 -34.22 0.51
C ASP A 3 7.43 -33.10 0.49
N ARG A 4 7.06 -31.96 1.06
CA ARG A 4 7.94 -30.79 1.19
C ARG A 4 8.66 -30.84 2.55
N ILE A 5 9.40 -31.92 2.81
CA ILE A 5 10.20 -32.10 4.02
C ILE A 5 11.64 -32.30 3.59
N VAL A 6 12.54 -31.51 4.17
CA VAL A 6 13.98 -31.60 3.92
C VAL A 6 14.66 -31.93 5.24
N PHE A 7 15.53 -32.93 5.23
CA PHE A 7 16.33 -33.34 6.38
C PHE A 7 17.77 -32.83 6.20
N PHE A 8 18.28 -32.16 7.22
CA PHE A 8 19.67 -31.75 7.32
C PHE A 8 20.33 -32.52 8.48
N ASP A 9 21.27 -33.35 8.16
CA ASP A 9 22.00 -34.15 9.15
C ASP A 9 23.31 -33.46 9.52
N PHE A 10 23.47 -33.14 10.80
CA PHE A 10 24.64 -32.51 11.38
C PHE A 10 25.38 -33.52 12.25
N ARG A 11 26.61 -33.84 11.88
CA ARG A 11 27.50 -34.63 12.76
C ARG A 11 28.14 -33.65 13.75
N CYS A 12 27.92 -33.89 15.03
CA CYS A 12 28.44 -33.06 16.13
C CYS A 12 28.91 -33.92 17.27
N THR A 13 29.67 -33.34 18.18
CA THR A 13 30.12 -34.02 19.41
C THR A 13 29.19 -33.58 20.55
N ASN A 14 28.68 -34.54 21.33
CA ASN A 14 27.88 -34.27 22.52
C ASN A 14 28.77 -33.81 23.70
N GLU A 15 28.15 -33.47 24.83
CA GLU A 15 28.87 -33.01 26.03
C GLU A 15 29.83 -34.08 26.63
N MET A 16 29.60 -35.37 26.31
CA MET A 16 30.45 -36.51 26.76
C MET A 16 31.57 -36.82 25.78
N GLY A 17 31.64 -36.11 24.63
CA GLY A 17 32.68 -36.34 23.61
C GLY A 17 32.31 -37.36 22.53
N ASP A 18 31.08 -37.93 22.57
CA ASP A 18 30.64 -38.91 21.60
C ASP A 18 30.16 -38.21 20.31
N LEU A 19 30.43 -38.87 19.18
CA LEU A 19 29.92 -38.42 17.88
C LEU A 19 28.44 -38.78 17.75
N VAL A 20 27.59 -37.74 17.63
CA VAL A 20 26.15 -37.89 17.46
C VAL A 20 25.70 -37.23 16.15
N THR A 21 24.57 -37.66 15.62
CA THR A 21 23.93 -37.02 14.47
C THR A 21 22.64 -36.34 14.91
N ASN A 22 22.60 -35.01 14.75
CA ASN A 22 21.38 -34.23 14.92
C ASN A 22 20.76 -33.97 13.55
N THR A 23 19.51 -34.36 13.40
CA THR A 23 18.74 -34.11 12.15
C THR A 23 17.79 -32.95 12.35
N LEU A 24 17.92 -31.91 11.54
CA LEU A 24 16.94 -30.81 11.44
C LEU A 24 15.93 -31.16 10.35
N ALA A 25 14.71 -31.51 10.73
CA ALA A 25 13.60 -31.73 9.81
C ALA A 25 12.90 -30.40 9.51
N ALA A 26 13.06 -29.91 8.28
CA ALA A 26 12.37 -28.72 7.80
C ALA A 26 11.09 -29.13 7.05
N GLU A 27 9.94 -28.93 7.69
CA GLU A 27 8.62 -29.24 7.14
C GLU A 27 8.04 -27.98 6.48
N LEU A 28 7.98 -27.92 5.14
CA LEU A 28 7.59 -26.74 4.37
C LEU A 28 6.13 -26.84 3.89
N MET A 29 5.17 -26.80 4.83
CA MET A 29 3.74 -27.06 4.58
C MET A 29 2.84 -25.83 4.83
N GLY A 30 3.23 -24.66 4.36
CA GLY A 30 2.47 -23.41 4.51
C GLY A 30 2.23 -23.09 5.99
N ARG A 31 0.97 -22.96 6.43
CA ARG A 31 0.64 -22.65 7.82
C ARG A 31 1.14 -23.70 8.84
N TYR A 32 1.32 -24.93 8.40
CA TYR A 32 1.83 -26.05 9.20
C TYR A 32 3.35 -26.22 9.09
N SER A 33 4.06 -25.29 8.45
CA SER A 33 5.52 -25.35 8.37
C SER A 33 6.12 -25.31 9.76
N ASN A 34 7.14 -26.17 9.95
CA ASN A 34 7.85 -26.32 11.22
C ASN A 34 9.34 -26.67 10.98
N LEU A 35 10.15 -26.43 11.98
CA LEU A 35 11.52 -26.93 12.07
C LEU A 35 11.59 -27.80 13.31
N VAL A 36 11.98 -29.06 13.16
CA VAL A 36 12.05 -30.03 14.27
C VAL A 36 13.46 -30.54 14.34
N LEU A 37 14.09 -30.38 15.51
CA LEU A 37 15.41 -30.96 15.79
C LEU A 37 15.23 -32.34 16.38
N VAL A 38 15.86 -33.34 15.76
CA VAL A 38 15.72 -34.76 16.10
C VAL A 38 17.10 -35.34 16.34
N GLN A 39 17.22 -36.14 17.39
CA GLN A 39 18.39 -36.98 17.66
C GLN A 39 17.92 -38.40 18.00
N ASP A 40 18.52 -39.40 17.39
CA ASP A 40 18.18 -40.82 17.59
C ASP A 40 16.66 -41.10 17.45
N GLY A 41 16.01 -40.43 16.48
CA GLY A 41 14.58 -40.57 16.21
C GLY A 41 13.65 -39.88 17.23
N ARG A 42 14.19 -39.15 18.22
CA ARG A 42 13.45 -38.41 19.22
C ARG A 42 13.57 -36.92 19.00
N ILE A 43 12.47 -36.19 19.25
CA ILE A 43 12.42 -34.75 19.14
C ILE A 43 13.20 -34.13 20.30
N ILE A 44 14.23 -33.35 19.98
CA ILE A 44 14.96 -32.51 20.94
C ILE A 44 14.16 -31.24 21.19
N ASP A 45 13.78 -30.56 20.11
CA ASP A 45 12.89 -29.38 20.16
C ASP A 45 12.21 -29.14 18.80
N ALA A 46 11.18 -28.28 18.80
CA ALA A 46 10.47 -27.83 17.61
C ALA A 46 10.23 -26.33 17.66
N LEU A 47 10.37 -25.64 16.52
CA LEU A 47 10.09 -24.21 16.41
C LEU A 47 8.65 -23.87 16.80
N LYS A 48 7.71 -24.72 16.41
CA LYS A 48 6.31 -24.70 16.87
C LYS A 48 6.07 -26.02 17.59
N ARG A 49 5.92 -25.96 18.88
CA ARG A 49 5.49 -27.12 19.66
C ARG A 49 4.00 -27.33 19.42
N VAL A 50 3.64 -28.56 19.12
CA VAL A 50 2.26 -29.01 18.86
C VAL A 50 1.88 -30.00 19.92
N ASP A 51 0.94 -29.69 20.77
CA ASP A 51 0.45 -30.55 21.83
C ASP A 51 -0.88 -31.26 21.44
N PHE A 52 -1.52 -31.92 22.38
CA PHE A 52 -2.78 -32.63 22.19
C PHE A 52 -3.96 -31.68 21.94
N GLU A 53 -3.90 -30.43 22.45
CA GLU A 53 -4.94 -29.43 22.20
C GLU A 53 -4.87 -28.87 20.76
N ASP A 54 -3.63 -28.76 20.21
CA ASP A 54 -3.39 -28.31 18.86
C ASP A 54 -3.64 -29.40 17.80
N SER A 55 -3.35 -30.67 18.11
CA SER A 55 -3.52 -31.80 17.19
C SER A 55 -3.64 -33.15 17.91
N GLU A 56 -4.75 -33.84 17.72
CA GLU A 56 -4.95 -35.19 18.19
C GLU A 56 -4.14 -36.23 17.38
N ILE A 57 -3.76 -35.92 16.15
CA ILE A 57 -3.16 -36.84 15.20
C ILE A 57 -1.64 -36.93 15.36
N ARG A 58 -0.99 -35.76 15.59
CA ARG A 58 0.48 -35.70 15.66
C ARG A 58 0.94 -34.59 16.59
N GLN A 59 1.66 -34.95 17.63
CA GLN A 59 2.29 -34.04 18.57
C GLN A 59 3.76 -33.84 18.22
N LEU A 60 4.27 -32.61 18.47
CA LEU A 60 5.68 -32.25 18.28
C LEU A 60 6.20 -31.61 19.56
N LEU A 61 6.50 -32.49 20.55
CA LEU A 61 7.02 -32.09 21.85
C LEU A 61 8.37 -32.73 22.11
N PRO A 62 9.26 -32.11 22.88
CA PRO A 62 10.53 -32.70 23.29
C PRO A 62 10.36 -34.08 23.94
N GLY A 63 11.23 -35.02 23.57
CA GLY A 63 11.23 -36.38 24.08
C GLY A 63 10.31 -37.35 23.33
N LEU A 64 9.34 -36.87 22.54
CA LEU A 64 8.50 -37.77 21.72
C LEU A 64 9.27 -38.29 20.49
N ALA A 65 8.84 -39.45 20.00
CA ALA A 65 9.36 -39.99 18.74
C ALA A 65 8.93 -39.07 17.58
N TYR A 66 9.88 -38.74 16.70
CA TYR A 66 9.55 -38.00 15.49
C TYR A 66 8.85 -38.91 14.49
N ALA A 67 7.64 -38.51 14.09
CA ALA A 67 6.88 -39.15 13.03
C ALA A 67 6.66 -38.17 11.88
N LEU A 68 6.67 -38.68 10.66
CA LEU A 68 6.31 -37.85 9.47
C LEU A 68 4.85 -37.40 9.58
N PRO A 69 4.52 -36.23 8.99
CA PRO A 69 3.14 -35.83 8.87
C PRO A 69 2.28 -36.87 8.17
N PRO A 70 1.01 -37.05 8.59
CA PRO A 70 0.10 -38.01 7.95
C PRO A 70 -0.08 -37.66 6.48
N LYS A 71 0.12 -38.63 5.60
CA LYS A 71 -0.12 -38.51 4.18
C LYS A 71 -1.58 -38.78 3.87
N PRO A 72 -2.20 -37.98 2.94
CA PRO A 72 -3.48 -38.38 2.36
C PRO A 72 -3.32 -39.77 1.76
N ASN A 73 -4.28 -40.69 1.99
CA ASN A 73 -4.29 -42.00 1.38
C ASN A 73 -4.67 -41.93 -0.11
N LYS A 74 -3.75 -41.33 -0.90
CA LYS A 74 -3.89 -41.17 -2.34
C LYS A 74 -2.69 -41.81 -3.04
N PRO A 75 -2.92 -42.47 -4.16
CA PRO A 75 -1.84 -43.03 -4.95
C PRO A 75 -0.97 -41.91 -5.53
N ASP A 76 0.33 -42.16 -5.70
CA ASP A 76 1.26 -41.21 -6.30
C ASP A 76 1.03 -41.08 -7.79
N PHE A 77 1.02 -39.83 -8.28
CA PHE A 77 0.82 -39.50 -9.71
C PHE A 77 1.76 -40.29 -10.64
N LEU A 78 3.01 -40.46 -10.25
CA LEU A 78 3.99 -41.14 -11.08
C LEU A 78 3.83 -42.65 -11.05
N ALA A 79 3.29 -43.21 -9.96
CA ALA A 79 3.15 -44.65 -9.78
C ALA A 79 1.89 -45.25 -10.44
N VAL A 80 0.82 -44.44 -10.58
CA VAL A 80 -0.46 -44.90 -11.14
C VAL A 80 -0.50 -44.66 -12.67
N SER A 81 -1.08 -45.58 -13.45
CA SER A 81 -1.23 -45.39 -14.89
C SER A 81 -2.20 -44.24 -15.22
N ALA A 82 -1.99 -43.57 -16.34
CA ALA A 82 -2.87 -42.49 -16.78
C ALA A 82 -4.31 -42.97 -16.98
N ALA A 83 -4.49 -44.16 -17.54
CA ALA A 83 -5.81 -44.77 -17.73
C ALA A 83 -6.55 -45.01 -16.38
N ALA A 84 -5.84 -45.49 -15.35
CA ALA A 84 -6.45 -45.68 -14.03
C ALA A 84 -6.82 -44.32 -13.37
N LEU A 85 -6.01 -43.28 -13.57
CA LEU A 85 -6.34 -41.92 -13.09
C LEU A 85 -7.57 -41.34 -13.79
N THR A 86 -7.66 -41.51 -15.12
CA THR A 86 -8.82 -41.07 -15.88
C THR A 86 -10.08 -41.80 -15.41
N GLN A 87 -10.01 -43.13 -15.24
CA GLN A 87 -11.12 -43.91 -14.75
C GLN A 87 -11.58 -43.48 -13.35
N ALA A 88 -10.64 -43.30 -12.41
CA ALA A 88 -10.94 -42.83 -11.06
C ALA A 88 -11.54 -41.41 -11.04
N ALA A 89 -11.11 -40.54 -11.95
CA ALA A 89 -11.69 -39.21 -12.07
C ALA A 89 -13.14 -39.25 -12.58
N CYS A 90 -13.44 -40.13 -13.53
CA CYS A 90 -14.78 -40.30 -14.11
C CYS A 90 -15.85 -40.83 -13.12
N GLU A 91 -15.45 -41.31 -11.95
CA GLU A 91 -16.36 -41.68 -10.86
C GLU A 91 -16.89 -40.46 -10.06
N SER A 92 -16.45 -39.26 -10.40
CA SER A 92 -16.77 -38.02 -9.69
C SER A 92 -17.60 -37.05 -10.54
N ASP A 93 -18.56 -36.41 -9.90
CA ASP A 93 -19.39 -35.31 -10.45
C ASP A 93 -18.67 -33.94 -10.49
N LEU A 94 -17.43 -33.88 -10.02
CA LEU A 94 -16.63 -32.65 -10.00
C LEU A 94 -16.04 -32.33 -11.37
N PRO A 95 -15.70 -31.04 -11.63
CA PRO A 95 -14.90 -30.67 -12.79
C PRO A 95 -13.62 -31.53 -12.87
N VAL A 96 -13.24 -31.94 -14.07
CA VAL A 96 -12.17 -32.95 -14.33
C VAL A 96 -10.88 -32.68 -13.55
N ALA A 97 -10.36 -31.45 -13.55
CA ALA A 97 -9.12 -31.13 -12.83
C ALA A 97 -9.23 -31.32 -11.31
N LYS A 98 -10.42 -31.06 -10.74
CA LYS A 98 -10.70 -31.29 -9.32
C LYS A 98 -10.86 -32.78 -9.00
N ALA A 99 -11.54 -33.52 -9.90
CA ALA A 99 -11.70 -34.96 -9.77
C ALA A 99 -10.34 -35.67 -9.78
N LEU A 100 -9.46 -35.34 -10.73
CA LEU A 100 -8.08 -35.81 -10.76
C LEU A 100 -7.34 -35.48 -9.47
N GLY A 101 -7.45 -34.26 -8.94
CA GLY A 101 -6.82 -33.84 -7.69
C GLY A 101 -7.35 -34.53 -6.45
N LYS A 102 -8.58 -35.09 -6.49
CA LYS A 102 -9.09 -35.98 -5.44
C LYS A 102 -8.54 -37.42 -5.59
N ALA A 103 -8.38 -37.88 -6.82
CA ALA A 103 -7.96 -39.24 -7.11
C ALA A 103 -6.47 -39.49 -6.91
N VAL A 104 -5.60 -38.46 -6.98
CA VAL A 104 -4.14 -38.61 -6.98
C VAL A 104 -3.44 -37.63 -6.04
N GLY A 105 -2.29 -38.05 -5.49
CA GLY A 105 -1.35 -37.22 -4.73
C GLY A 105 -0.01 -37.06 -5.45
N GLY A 106 0.93 -36.33 -4.86
CA GLY A 106 2.30 -36.17 -5.37
C GLY A 106 2.44 -35.25 -6.59
N VAL A 107 1.37 -34.57 -7.00
CA VAL A 107 1.35 -33.66 -8.15
C VAL A 107 0.62 -32.35 -7.84
N GLY A 108 1.16 -31.24 -8.38
CA GLY A 108 0.56 -29.92 -8.18
C GLY A 108 -0.65 -29.67 -9.11
N PRO A 109 -1.57 -28.78 -8.69
CA PRO A 109 -2.78 -28.48 -9.49
C PRO A 109 -2.48 -27.95 -10.90
N VAL A 110 -1.31 -27.34 -11.11
CA VAL A 110 -0.90 -26.82 -12.41
C VAL A 110 -0.80 -27.94 -13.46
N VAL A 111 -0.28 -29.10 -13.05
CA VAL A 111 -0.12 -30.26 -13.95
C VAL A 111 -1.48 -30.83 -14.35
N LEU A 112 -2.38 -30.95 -13.37
CA LEU A 112 -3.72 -31.51 -13.60
C LEU A 112 -4.58 -30.59 -14.48
N ARG A 113 -4.50 -29.28 -14.27
CA ARG A 113 -5.16 -28.29 -15.13
C ARG A 113 -4.61 -28.29 -16.56
N GLU A 114 -3.29 -28.49 -16.70
CA GLU A 114 -2.66 -28.58 -18.02
C GLU A 114 -3.09 -29.84 -18.77
N ALA A 115 -3.22 -30.97 -18.06
CA ALA A 115 -3.74 -32.20 -18.67
C ALA A 115 -5.13 -31.98 -19.26
N VAL A 116 -6.02 -31.32 -18.52
CA VAL A 116 -7.38 -30.97 -18.96
C VAL A 116 -7.35 -29.98 -20.13
N TRP A 117 -6.48 -28.97 -20.04
CA TRP A 117 -6.30 -28.02 -21.13
C TRP A 117 -5.86 -28.68 -22.44
N ARG A 118 -4.85 -29.55 -22.39
CA ARG A 118 -4.32 -30.28 -23.54
C ARG A 118 -5.34 -31.25 -24.12
N ALA A 119 -6.17 -31.86 -23.26
CA ALA A 119 -7.20 -32.80 -23.70
C ALA A 119 -8.38 -32.11 -24.37
N PHE A 120 -8.81 -30.94 -23.91
CA PHE A 120 -10.09 -30.32 -24.27
C PHE A 120 -9.97 -28.92 -24.89
N GLY A 121 -8.78 -28.47 -25.23
CA GLY A 121 -8.55 -27.19 -25.89
C GLY A 121 -9.04 -25.96 -25.11
N GLY A 122 -9.15 -26.07 -23.78
CA GLY A 122 -9.55 -24.96 -22.89
C GLY A 122 -10.92 -25.10 -22.26
N ASP A 123 -11.76 -26.03 -22.64
CA ASP A 123 -13.01 -26.33 -21.93
C ASP A 123 -12.69 -27.16 -20.66
N THR A 124 -12.68 -26.48 -19.51
CA THR A 124 -12.33 -27.07 -18.21
C THR A 124 -13.54 -27.20 -17.28
N ALA A 125 -14.74 -26.87 -17.72
CA ALA A 125 -15.95 -26.77 -16.91
C ALA A 125 -16.75 -28.06 -16.83
N CYS A 126 -16.50 -29.04 -17.73
CA CYS A 126 -17.28 -30.25 -17.77
C CYS A 126 -17.06 -31.16 -16.54
N ALA A 127 -18.12 -31.82 -16.08
CA ALA A 127 -18.01 -32.80 -15.00
C ALA A 127 -17.29 -34.07 -15.49
N ALA A 128 -16.49 -34.67 -14.62
CA ALA A 128 -15.66 -35.80 -15.01
C ALA A 128 -16.48 -37.06 -15.33
N CYS A 129 -17.66 -37.21 -14.70
CA CYS A 129 -18.61 -38.31 -15.01
C CYS A 129 -19.24 -38.21 -16.39
N ASP A 130 -19.32 -37.01 -16.98
CA ASP A 130 -19.97 -36.74 -18.28
C ASP A 130 -19.03 -36.94 -19.47
N LEU A 131 -17.75 -37.26 -19.23
CA LEU A 131 -16.78 -37.49 -20.29
C LEU A 131 -17.17 -38.69 -21.16
N ASP A 132 -17.27 -38.46 -22.48
CA ASP A 132 -17.41 -39.53 -23.46
C ASP A 132 -16.09 -40.31 -23.64
N GLU A 133 -16.13 -41.36 -24.47
CA GLU A 133 -15.00 -42.26 -24.63
C GLU A 133 -13.79 -41.60 -25.36
N ASP A 134 -14.08 -40.67 -26.29
CA ASP A 134 -13.04 -39.93 -27.01
C ASP A 134 -12.35 -38.91 -26.06
N GLN A 135 -13.14 -38.23 -25.25
CA GLN A 135 -12.64 -37.33 -24.21
C GLN A 135 -11.80 -38.06 -23.15
N ARG A 136 -12.20 -39.25 -22.70
CA ARG A 136 -11.42 -40.10 -21.80
C ARG A 136 -10.11 -40.53 -22.43
N ARG A 137 -10.10 -40.89 -23.71
CA ARG A 137 -8.85 -41.19 -24.44
C ARG A 137 -7.94 -39.98 -24.55
N ALA A 138 -8.49 -38.80 -24.88
CA ALA A 138 -7.74 -37.56 -24.97
C ALA A 138 -7.11 -37.17 -23.62
N LEU A 139 -7.84 -37.26 -22.51
CA LEU A 139 -7.36 -37.01 -21.16
C LEU A 139 -6.23 -37.97 -20.77
N THR A 140 -6.43 -39.26 -21.05
CA THR A 140 -5.41 -40.29 -20.80
C THR A 140 -4.12 -39.98 -21.55
N ALA A 141 -4.20 -39.68 -22.84
CA ALA A 141 -3.05 -39.32 -23.68
C ALA A 141 -2.34 -38.05 -23.18
N ALA A 142 -3.07 -37.04 -22.70
CA ALA A 142 -2.51 -35.83 -22.15
C ALA A 142 -1.75 -36.10 -20.83
N LEU A 143 -2.29 -36.97 -19.95
CA LEU A 143 -1.64 -37.41 -18.72
C LEU A 143 -0.37 -38.22 -19.00
N GLU A 144 -0.39 -39.12 -20.01
CA GLU A 144 0.77 -39.89 -20.45
C GLU A 144 1.89 -38.99 -20.97
N THR A 145 1.53 -37.99 -21.79
CA THR A 145 2.47 -36.99 -22.32
C THR A 145 3.18 -36.24 -21.17
N LEU A 146 2.41 -35.76 -20.19
CA LEU A 146 3.00 -35.05 -19.03
C LEU A 146 3.92 -35.94 -18.18
N LYS A 147 3.56 -37.22 -18.02
CA LYS A 147 4.43 -38.20 -17.33
C LYS A 147 5.72 -38.47 -18.12
N ALA A 148 5.63 -38.57 -19.43
CA ALA A 148 6.80 -38.75 -20.30
C ALA A 148 7.70 -37.51 -20.28
N GLU A 149 7.14 -36.30 -20.34
CA GLU A 149 7.90 -35.05 -20.19
C GLU A 149 8.63 -35.02 -18.84
N HIS A 150 7.98 -35.39 -17.75
CA HIS A 150 8.63 -35.48 -16.43
C HIS A 150 9.77 -36.51 -16.43
N ALA A 151 9.54 -37.71 -16.97
CA ALA A 151 10.53 -38.79 -17.00
C ALA A 151 11.77 -38.42 -17.85
N ALA A 152 11.60 -37.57 -18.87
CA ALA A 152 12.67 -37.02 -19.68
C ALA A 152 13.47 -35.88 -19.00
N GLY A 153 13.17 -35.56 -17.72
CA GLY A 153 13.82 -34.50 -16.96
C GLY A 153 13.08 -33.17 -16.99
N GLY A 154 12.11 -33.02 -17.88
CA GLY A 154 11.29 -31.81 -18.03
C GLY A 154 12.05 -30.56 -18.49
N HIS A 155 11.33 -29.45 -18.54
CA HIS A 155 11.87 -28.13 -18.86
C HIS A 155 11.44 -27.14 -17.76
N PRO A 156 12.38 -26.74 -16.84
CA PRO A 156 12.04 -25.80 -15.77
C PRO A 156 11.51 -24.48 -16.33
N THR A 157 10.23 -24.17 -16.09
CA THR A 157 9.56 -23.01 -16.68
C THR A 157 8.79 -22.23 -15.62
N ALA A 158 9.06 -20.91 -15.51
CA ALA A 158 8.27 -19.99 -14.72
C ALA A 158 7.18 -19.31 -15.56
N VAL A 159 6.00 -19.15 -14.99
CA VAL A 159 4.85 -18.46 -15.55
C VAL A 159 4.66 -17.12 -14.85
N ARG A 160 4.59 -16.05 -15.64
CA ARG A 160 4.27 -14.71 -15.17
C ARG A 160 3.06 -14.17 -15.90
N LEU A 161 2.07 -13.67 -15.15
CA LEU A 161 0.86 -13.07 -15.71
C LEU A 161 0.95 -11.55 -15.70
N PRO A 162 0.44 -10.87 -16.75
CA PRO A 162 0.41 -9.43 -16.81
C PRO A 162 -0.49 -8.86 -15.70
N GLN A 163 -0.10 -7.71 -15.15
CA GLN A 163 -0.88 -6.93 -14.20
C GLN A 163 -1.41 -5.67 -14.90
N PRO A 164 -2.44 -5.00 -14.35
CA PRO A 164 -2.98 -3.76 -14.90
C PRO A 164 -1.95 -2.62 -15.02
N ASP A 165 -0.89 -2.66 -14.21
CA ASP A 165 0.22 -1.70 -14.21
C ASP A 165 1.31 -2.00 -15.26
N GLY A 166 1.09 -2.97 -16.16
CA GLY A 166 2.04 -3.40 -17.17
C GLY A 166 3.18 -4.30 -16.65
N THR A 167 3.23 -4.58 -15.36
CA THR A 167 4.21 -5.49 -14.78
C THR A 167 3.78 -6.96 -14.94
N PHE A 168 4.72 -7.88 -14.74
CA PHE A 168 4.45 -9.31 -14.79
C PHE A 168 4.64 -9.95 -13.41
N LYS A 169 3.56 -10.53 -12.86
CA LYS A 169 3.59 -11.18 -11.55
C LYS A 169 3.96 -12.66 -11.69
N PRO A 170 4.97 -13.18 -10.93
CA PRO A 170 5.21 -14.61 -10.82
C PRO A 170 3.97 -15.32 -10.27
N THR A 171 3.42 -16.24 -11.05
CA THR A 171 2.15 -16.91 -10.72
C THR A 171 2.36 -18.37 -10.38
N GLU A 172 3.11 -19.08 -11.23
CA GLU A 172 3.31 -20.52 -11.11
C GLU A 172 4.67 -20.91 -11.70
N PHE A 173 5.10 -22.16 -11.43
CA PHE A 173 6.23 -22.78 -12.12
C PHE A 173 5.93 -24.26 -12.38
N SER A 174 6.60 -24.84 -13.38
CA SER A 174 6.37 -26.19 -13.83
C SER A 174 7.62 -26.81 -14.43
N PHE A 175 7.58 -28.16 -14.61
CA PHE A 175 8.57 -28.91 -15.37
C PHE A 175 8.28 -28.96 -16.88
N PHE A 176 7.28 -28.23 -17.35
CA PHE A 176 6.91 -28.08 -18.76
C PHE A 176 6.52 -26.62 -19.03
N ALA A 177 6.34 -26.26 -20.30
CA ALA A 177 5.81 -24.96 -20.70
C ALA A 177 4.25 -25.01 -20.70
N PRO A 178 3.58 -24.44 -19.67
CA PRO A 178 2.12 -24.53 -19.56
C PRO A 178 1.40 -23.69 -20.62
N GLN A 179 0.43 -24.30 -21.32
CA GLN A 179 -0.40 -23.66 -22.35
C GLN A 179 -1.68 -23.06 -21.77
N GLN A 180 -2.15 -23.57 -20.64
CA GLN A 180 -3.40 -23.19 -19.96
C GLN A 180 -3.51 -21.69 -19.61
N TYR A 181 -2.42 -20.93 -19.60
CA TYR A 181 -2.40 -19.51 -19.27
C TYR A 181 -2.57 -18.59 -20.47
N GLY A 182 -2.64 -19.16 -21.68
CA GLY A 182 -2.84 -18.43 -22.93
C GLY A 182 -1.65 -17.54 -23.35
N PRO A 183 -1.81 -16.80 -24.46
CA PRO A 183 -0.72 -16.05 -25.08
C PRO A 183 -0.29 -14.79 -24.31
N ALA A 184 -1.11 -14.31 -23.38
CA ALA A 184 -0.77 -13.17 -22.55
C ALA A 184 0.24 -13.51 -21.43
N ALA A 185 0.41 -14.80 -21.12
CA ALA A 185 1.36 -15.25 -20.12
C ALA A 185 2.79 -15.20 -20.66
N ARG A 186 3.71 -14.66 -19.85
CA ARG A 186 5.14 -14.70 -20.15
C ARG A 186 5.74 -15.96 -19.54
N LEU A 187 6.18 -16.88 -20.40
CA LEU A 187 6.91 -18.09 -20.02
C LEU A 187 8.42 -17.82 -20.06
N THR A 188 9.13 -18.26 -19.05
CA THR A 188 10.60 -18.14 -18.97
C THR A 188 11.17 -19.51 -18.62
N GLY A 189 11.97 -20.09 -19.54
CA GLY A 189 12.72 -21.33 -19.31
C GLY A 189 13.99 -21.07 -18.53
N TYR A 190 14.44 -22.06 -17.75
CA TYR A 190 15.67 -22.03 -16.97
C TYR A 190 16.51 -23.27 -17.23
N PRO A 191 17.87 -23.16 -17.13
CA PRO A 191 18.75 -24.32 -17.27
C PRO A 191 18.55 -25.37 -16.20
N THR A 192 18.25 -24.94 -14.98
CA THR A 192 18.07 -25.82 -13.81
C THR A 192 16.83 -25.46 -12.98
N TYR A 193 16.31 -26.44 -12.24
CA TYR A 193 15.22 -26.19 -11.26
C TYR A 193 15.67 -25.27 -10.11
N SER A 194 16.93 -25.32 -9.72
CA SER A 194 17.48 -24.44 -8.67
C SER A 194 17.43 -22.98 -9.07
N GLU A 195 17.86 -22.66 -10.29
CA GLU A 195 17.78 -21.29 -10.82
C GLU A 195 16.34 -20.82 -10.99
N LEU A 196 15.44 -21.69 -11.47
CA LEU A 196 14.01 -21.42 -11.54
C LEU A 196 13.44 -21.04 -10.16
N LEU A 197 13.69 -21.88 -9.15
CA LEU A 197 13.15 -21.68 -7.81
C LEU A 197 13.74 -20.44 -7.13
N GLU A 198 15.05 -20.21 -7.30
CA GLU A 198 15.71 -19.00 -6.78
C GLU A 198 15.09 -17.74 -7.36
N ASP A 199 14.99 -17.63 -8.68
CA ASP A 199 14.40 -16.45 -9.33
C ASP A 199 12.91 -16.28 -8.98
N TYR A 200 12.14 -17.37 -9.00
CA TYR A 200 10.70 -17.33 -8.68
C TYR A 200 10.46 -16.84 -7.26
N TYR A 201 11.11 -17.45 -6.27
CA TYR A 201 10.90 -17.10 -4.86
C TYR A 201 11.56 -15.78 -4.49
N ALA A 202 12.74 -15.44 -5.02
CA ALA A 202 13.35 -14.14 -4.78
C ALA A 202 12.48 -12.99 -5.33
N THR A 203 11.89 -13.18 -6.51
CA THR A 203 10.98 -12.19 -7.11
C THR A 203 9.69 -12.08 -6.30
N LYS A 204 9.10 -13.20 -5.90
CA LYS A 204 7.89 -13.24 -5.09
C LYS A 204 8.11 -12.61 -3.72
N ASP A 205 9.18 -12.95 -3.02
CA ASP A 205 9.56 -12.40 -1.72
C ASP A 205 9.78 -10.88 -1.80
N ARG A 206 10.47 -10.42 -2.86
CA ARG A 206 10.70 -8.98 -3.06
C ARG A 206 9.38 -8.24 -3.23
N ALA A 207 8.47 -8.77 -4.05
CA ALA A 207 7.14 -8.19 -4.26
C ALA A 207 6.30 -8.20 -2.97
N GLU A 208 6.34 -9.28 -2.19
CA GLU A 208 5.60 -9.41 -0.94
C GLU A 208 6.13 -8.46 0.14
N ARG A 209 7.46 -8.37 0.30
CA ARG A 209 8.11 -7.40 1.22
C ARG A 209 7.78 -5.96 0.86
N LEU A 210 7.81 -5.63 -0.43
CA LEU A 210 7.43 -4.30 -0.92
C LEU A 210 5.98 -3.99 -0.54
N ARG A 211 5.06 -4.92 -0.84
CA ARG A 211 3.63 -4.78 -0.53
C ARG A 211 3.37 -4.63 0.98
N GLN A 212 4.07 -5.41 1.81
CA GLN A 212 3.95 -5.31 3.26
C GLN A 212 4.46 -3.96 3.76
N LYS A 213 5.67 -3.53 3.33
CA LYS A 213 6.26 -2.23 3.70
C LYS A 213 5.40 -1.06 3.26
N SER A 214 4.82 -1.11 2.05
CA SER A 214 3.89 -0.10 1.55
C SER A 214 2.63 -0.05 2.42
N ARG A 215 2.02 -1.19 2.71
CA ARG A 215 0.82 -1.27 3.54
C ARG A 215 1.04 -0.76 4.97
N GLU A 216 2.16 -1.11 5.59
CA GLU A 216 2.52 -0.61 6.94
C GLU A 216 2.70 0.89 6.94
N LEU A 217 3.41 1.44 5.96
CA LEU A 217 3.63 2.88 5.84
C LEU A 217 2.33 3.62 5.56
N TYR A 218 1.53 3.12 4.60
CA TYR A 218 0.21 3.66 4.29
C TYR A 218 -0.68 3.73 5.53
N LYS A 219 -0.78 2.64 6.28
CA LYS A 219 -1.58 2.59 7.53
C LYS A 219 -1.09 3.62 8.55
N ALA A 220 0.24 3.76 8.71
CA ALA A 220 0.80 4.74 9.62
C ALA A 220 0.45 6.18 9.22
N VAL A 221 0.59 6.52 7.94
CA VAL A 221 0.27 7.86 7.41
C VAL A 221 -1.24 8.12 7.44
N HIS A 222 -2.06 7.13 7.09
CA HIS A 222 -3.53 7.23 7.15
C HIS A 222 -4.02 7.55 8.57
N ASN A 223 -3.44 6.90 9.59
CA ASN A 223 -3.78 7.21 10.99
C ASN A 223 -3.41 8.66 11.37
N LEU A 224 -2.30 9.19 10.84
CA LEU A 224 -1.91 10.59 11.05
C LEU A 224 -2.89 11.54 10.35
N TYR A 225 -3.25 11.24 9.11
CA TYR A 225 -4.24 11.98 8.32
C TYR A 225 -5.60 12.04 9.04
N ASP A 226 -6.14 10.90 9.44
CA ASP A 226 -7.42 10.82 10.17
C ASP A 226 -7.40 11.62 11.48
N ARG A 227 -6.26 11.58 12.17
CA ARG A 227 -6.08 12.38 13.39
C ARG A 227 -6.07 13.88 13.09
N ALA A 228 -5.40 14.31 12.02
CA ALA A 228 -5.38 15.70 11.59
C ALA A 228 -6.78 16.18 11.19
N VAL A 229 -7.54 15.40 10.43
CA VAL A 229 -8.92 15.69 10.02
C VAL A 229 -9.84 15.83 11.24
N ARG A 230 -9.80 14.90 12.17
CA ARG A 230 -10.60 14.97 13.40
C ARG A 230 -10.25 16.19 14.25
N LYS A 231 -8.97 16.50 14.39
CA LYS A 231 -8.50 17.70 15.10
C LYS A 231 -8.98 18.98 14.44
N GLN A 232 -8.99 19.01 13.10
CA GLN A 232 -9.47 20.16 12.32
C GLN A 232 -11.00 20.36 12.49
N ALA A 233 -11.77 19.28 12.47
CA ALA A 233 -13.21 19.33 12.71
C ALA A 233 -13.53 19.89 14.12
N ALA A 234 -12.83 19.42 15.16
CA ALA A 234 -12.99 19.92 16.52
C ALA A 234 -12.65 21.42 16.64
N ARG A 235 -11.58 21.88 15.97
CA ARG A 235 -11.21 23.30 15.94
C ARG A 235 -12.25 24.16 15.26
N ARG A 236 -12.88 23.69 14.16
CA ARG A 236 -13.97 24.41 13.48
C ARG A 236 -15.19 24.53 14.38
N GLU A 237 -15.54 23.49 15.11
CA GLU A 237 -16.63 23.53 16.08
C GLU A 237 -16.33 24.51 17.23
N GLU A 238 -15.11 24.49 17.77
CA GLU A 238 -14.69 25.44 18.83
C GLU A 238 -14.67 26.88 18.33
N LEU A 239 -14.27 27.11 17.07
CA LEU A 239 -14.33 28.45 16.44
C LEU A 239 -15.78 28.96 16.36
N ALA A 240 -16.71 28.14 15.86
CA ALA A 240 -18.13 28.48 15.79
C ALA A 240 -18.75 28.78 17.16
N GLN A 241 -18.30 28.09 18.21
CA GLN A 241 -18.71 28.40 19.58
C GLN A 241 -18.10 29.70 20.10
N SER A 242 -16.94 30.11 19.61
CA SER A 242 -16.28 31.34 20.00
C SER A 242 -16.95 32.61 19.42
N GLU A 243 -17.64 32.48 18.29
CA GLU A 243 -18.41 33.57 17.65
C GLU A 243 -19.54 34.12 18.56
N LYS A 244 -20.01 33.30 19.51
CA LYS A 244 -20.98 33.73 20.53
C LYS A 244 -20.36 34.59 21.64
N ALA A 245 -19.09 34.97 21.50
CA ALA A 245 -18.40 35.77 22.54
C ALA A 245 -18.95 37.17 22.71
N ASP A 246 -19.49 37.81 21.66
CA ASP A 246 -20.04 39.14 21.72
C ASP A 246 -21.21 39.27 22.73
N ALA A 247 -21.97 38.19 22.95
CA ALA A 247 -22.96 38.17 23.99
C ALA A 247 -22.37 38.35 25.40
N LEU A 248 -21.14 37.81 25.64
CA LEU A 248 -20.45 37.99 26.92
C LEU A 248 -20.00 39.42 27.16
N ARG A 249 -19.56 40.12 26.10
CA ARG A 249 -19.24 41.54 26.16
C ARG A 249 -20.49 42.34 26.53
N LEU A 250 -21.59 42.10 25.79
CA LEU A 250 -22.87 42.74 26.03
C LEU A 250 -23.34 42.51 27.47
N TYR A 251 -23.27 41.30 27.98
CA TYR A 251 -23.63 41.00 29.36
C TYR A 251 -22.76 41.75 30.37
N GLY A 252 -21.47 41.87 30.14
CA GLY A 252 -20.54 42.66 30.95
C GLY A 252 -20.94 44.14 30.97
N GLU A 253 -21.22 44.73 29.80
CA GLU A 253 -21.63 46.12 29.63
C GLU A 253 -22.99 46.38 30.33
N LEU A 254 -24.00 45.53 30.12
CA LEU A 254 -25.30 45.65 30.75
C LEU A 254 -25.24 45.54 32.28
N LEU A 255 -24.43 44.63 32.83
CA LEU A 255 -24.21 44.49 34.25
C LEU A 255 -23.51 45.73 34.81
N GLN A 256 -22.50 46.25 34.11
CA GLN A 256 -21.76 47.43 34.54
C GLN A 256 -22.62 48.70 34.56
N ALA A 257 -23.55 48.84 33.61
CA ALA A 257 -24.50 49.96 33.55
C ALA A 257 -25.56 49.87 34.67
N ASN A 258 -25.84 48.69 35.21
CA ASN A 258 -26.90 48.43 36.18
C ASN A 258 -26.38 47.99 37.58
N LEU A 259 -25.13 48.30 37.94
CA LEU A 259 -24.52 47.87 39.22
C LEU A 259 -25.33 48.32 40.44
N TRP A 260 -25.98 49.50 40.36
CA TRP A 260 -26.79 50.06 41.43
C TRP A 260 -28.05 49.23 41.76
N ALA A 261 -28.58 48.43 40.83
CA ALA A 261 -29.76 47.60 41.00
C ALA A 261 -29.44 46.17 41.48
N LEU A 262 -28.16 45.77 41.52
CA LEU A 262 -27.73 44.41 41.77
C LEU A 262 -27.10 44.27 43.19
N LYS A 263 -27.30 43.08 43.80
CA LYS A 263 -26.73 42.76 45.14
C LYS A 263 -25.90 41.47 45.08
N LYS A 264 -24.95 41.36 46.03
CA LYS A 264 -24.22 40.11 46.24
C LYS A 264 -25.21 39.03 46.70
N GLY A 265 -25.18 37.86 46.08
CA GLY A 265 -26.11 36.76 46.34
C GLY A 265 -27.12 36.56 45.22
N ASP A 266 -27.28 37.52 44.33
CA ASP A 266 -28.21 37.38 43.20
C ASP A 266 -27.70 36.28 42.27
N ARG A 267 -28.62 35.43 41.79
CA ARG A 267 -28.31 34.33 40.84
C ARG A 267 -28.50 34.73 39.37
N GLN A 268 -29.29 35.74 39.13
CA GLN A 268 -29.60 36.31 37.80
C GLN A 268 -29.99 37.80 37.91
N ALA A 269 -29.74 38.53 36.83
CA ALA A 269 -30.19 39.91 36.68
C ALA A 269 -31.03 40.00 35.40
N THR A 270 -32.19 40.63 35.47
CA THR A 270 -32.96 40.99 34.30
C THR A 270 -32.79 42.50 34.08
N VAL A 271 -32.10 42.86 33.03
CA VAL A 271 -31.77 44.27 32.70
C VAL A 271 -32.22 44.60 31.28
N GLU A 272 -32.53 45.86 31.01
CA GLU A 272 -32.90 46.30 29.68
C GLU A 272 -31.62 46.38 28.80
N ASN A 273 -31.66 45.75 27.63
CA ASN A 273 -30.65 45.92 26.61
C ASN A 273 -30.87 47.26 25.89
N TYR A 274 -30.11 48.27 26.21
CA TYR A 274 -30.25 49.63 25.67
C TYR A 274 -29.94 49.72 24.18
N TYR A 275 -29.40 48.66 23.54
CA TYR A 275 -29.23 48.60 22.06
C TYR A 275 -30.49 48.12 21.35
N THR A 276 -31.33 47.29 22.00
CA THR A 276 -32.50 46.69 21.36
C THR A 276 -33.83 47.02 22.05
N GLY A 277 -33.81 47.66 23.23
CA GLY A 277 -35.00 47.94 24.06
C GLY A 277 -35.67 46.68 24.66
N GLN A 278 -35.02 45.48 24.55
CA GLN A 278 -35.57 44.25 25.02
C GLN A 278 -34.93 43.83 26.37
N PRO A 279 -35.70 43.22 27.30
CA PRO A 279 -35.17 42.72 28.55
C PRO A 279 -34.27 41.49 28.30
N VAL A 280 -33.10 41.46 28.93
CA VAL A 280 -32.14 40.34 28.88
C VAL A 280 -31.89 39.83 30.28
N THR A 281 -32.01 38.51 30.46
CA THR A 281 -31.70 37.86 31.74
C THR A 281 -30.29 37.28 31.69
N ILE A 282 -29.46 37.79 32.59
CA ILE A 282 -28.02 37.44 32.70
C ILE A 282 -27.80 36.61 33.93
N ARG A 283 -27.12 35.46 33.81
CA ARG A 283 -26.74 34.61 34.96
C ARG A 283 -25.64 35.26 35.77
N LEU A 284 -25.75 35.22 37.09
CA LEU A 284 -24.73 35.74 38.02
C LEU A 284 -24.19 34.60 38.91
N ASP A 285 -22.94 34.72 39.33
CA ASP A 285 -22.32 33.90 40.36
C ASP A 285 -22.64 34.55 41.72
N PRO A 286 -23.47 33.91 42.55
CA PRO A 286 -23.90 34.52 43.83
C PRO A 286 -22.79 34.72 44.83
N ARG A 287 -21.63 34.07 44.63
CA ARG A 287 -20.43 34.25 45.48
C ARG A 287 -19.68 35.55 45.19
N LEU A 288 -19.86 36.10 44.00
CA LEU A 288 -19.21 37.30 43.51
C LEU A 288 -20.11 38.53 43.73
N GLY A 289 -19.52 39.69 43.93
CA GLY A 289 -20.21 40.97 43.94
C GLY A 289 -20.65 41.38 42.50
N PRO A 290 -21.57 42.38 42.35
CA PRO A 290 -22.03 42.83 41.05
C PRO A 290 -20.91 43.23 40.09
N ASN A 291 -19.94 44.02 40.53
CA ASN A 291 -18.79 44.41 39.71
C ASN A 291 -17.90 43.24 39.34
N GLU A 292 -17.69 42.29 40.26
CA GLU A 292 -16.92 41.08 39.99
C GLU A 292 -17.57 40.19 38.96
N ASN A 293 -18.89 40.10 38.95
CA ASN A 293 -19.66 39.39 37.90
C ASN A 293 -19.47 40.08 36.52
N ALA A 294 -19.58 41.40 36.45
CA ALA A 294 -19.33 42.14 35.21
C ALA A 294 -17.90 41.90 34.70
N GLN A 295 -16.89 42.01 35.59
CA GLN A 295 -15.50 41.75 35.27
C GLN A 295 -15.26 40.30 34.80
N LYS A 296 -15.95 39.31 35.37
CA LYS A 296 -15.89 37.92 34.96
C LYS A 296 -16.36 37.75 33.52
N TYR A 297 -17.47 38.39 33.14
CA TYR A 297 -17.96 38.37 31.74
C TYR A 297 -16.95 39.01 30.76
N PHE A 298 -16.33 40.14 31.12
CA PHE A 298 -15.28 40.74 30.27
C PHE A 298 -14.04 39.89 30.19
N LYS A 299 -13.61 39.23 31.25
CA LYS A 299 -12.51 38.27 31.26
C LYS A 299 -12.78 37.07 30.35
N ASP A 300 -14.00 36.53 30.42
CA ASP A 300 -14.42 35.40 29.58
C ASP A 300 -14.51 35.80 28.11
N TYR A 301 -15.00 37.00 27.81
CA TYR A 301 -14.98 37.60 26.48
C TYR A 301 -13.54 37.69 25.93
N LYS A 302 -12.62 38.30 26.66
CA LYS A 302 -11.24 38.46 26.23
C LYS A 302 -10.54 37.12 26.03
N LYS A 303 -10.81 36.14 26.88
CA LYS A 303 -10.32 34.76 26.72
C LYS A 303 -10.83 34.13 25.43
N LYS A 304 -12.13 34.27 25.11
CA LYS A 304 -12.72 33.75 23.87
C LYS A 304 -12.19 34.46 22.63
N GLN A 305 -12.01 35.76 22.67
CA GLN A 305 -11.43 36.55 21.58
C GLN A 305 -9.99 36.10 21.25
N THR A 306 -9.16 35.89 22.29
CA THR A 306 -7.81 35.38 22.12
C THR A 306 -7.83 33.96 21.54
N ALA A 307 -8.73 33.08 22.03
CA ALA A 307 -8.91 31.73 21.52
C ALA A 307 -9.36 31.74 20.04
N HIS A 308 -10.28 32.65 19.66
CA HIS A 308 -10.75 32.78 18.28
C HIS A 308 -9.59 33.10 17.31
N ALA A 309 -8.77 34.10 17.63
CA ALA A 309 -7.61 34.44 16.78
C ALA A 309 -6.60 33.29 16.67
N MET A 310 -6.36 32.55 17.78
CA MET A 310 -5.49 31.40 17.78
C MET A 310 -6.06 30.23 16.97
N LEU A 311 -7.38 29.97 17.08
CA LEU A 311 -8.06 28.92 16.33
C LEU A 311 -8.02 29.19 14.82
N GLN A 312 -8.21 30.45 14.37
CA GLN A 312 -8.09 30.81 12.97
C GLN A 312 -6.69 30.45 12.42
N LYS A 313 -5.63 30.79 13.15
CA LYS A 313 -4.26 30.40 12.76
C LYS A 313 -4.08 28.89 12.72
N LEU A 314 -4.54 28.17 13.75
CA LEU A 314 -4.46 26.72 13.84
C LEU A 314 -5.27 26.00 12.77
N LEU A 315 -6.35 26.62 12.26
CA LEU A 315 -7.13 26.09 11.15
C LEU A 315 -6.35 26.14 9.84
N VAL A 316 -5.66 27.23 9.55
CA VAL A 316 -4.81 27.34 8.35
C VAL A 316 -3.65 26.34 8.40
N GLU A 317 -2.97 26.25 9.56
CA GLU A 317 -1.89 25.27 9.74
C GLU A 317 -2.38 23.83 9.61
N GLY A 318 -3.58 23.54 10.14
CA GLY A 318 -4.18 22.22 10.08
C GLY A 318 -4.63 21.80 8.69
N GLU A 319 -5.11 22.75 7.87
CA GLU A 319 -5.46 22.49 6.47
C GLU A 319 -4.20 22.11 5.67
N ALA A 320 -3.13 22.87 5.82
CA ALA A 320 -1.84 22.57 5.19
C ALA A 320 -1.26 21.21 5.65
N GLU A 321 -1.45 20.84 6.92
CA GLU A 321 -1.05 19.51 7.43
C GLU A 321 -1.85 18.39 6.78
N ILE A 322 -3.17 18.54 6.63
CA ILE A 322 -4.05 17.56 5.99
C ILE A 322 -3.67 17.40 4.51
N GLU A 323 -3.47 18.49 3.79
CA GLU A 323 -3.06 18.47 2.40
C GLU A 323 -1.71 17.77 2.22
N TYR A 324 -0.71 18.08 3.03
CA TYR A 324 0.58 17.41 3.02
C TYR A 324 0.44 15.90 3.26
N LEU A 325 -0.31 15.48 4.28
CA LEU A 325 -0.49 14.05 4.57
C LEU A 325 -1.25 13.33 3.46
N ALA A 326 -2.20 14.00 2.78
CA ALA A 326 -2.89 13.46 1.61
C ALA A 326 -1.91 13.24 0.44
N THR A 327 -0.98 14.16 0.20
CA THR A 327 0.06 13.99 -0.83
C THR A 327 0.97 12.81 -0.49
N VAL A 328 1.39 12.69 0.77
CA VAL A 328 2.22 11.54 1.20
C VAL A 328 1.48 10.20 1.04
N LEU A 329 0.17 10.13 1.33
CA LEU A 329 -0.64 8.92 1.09
C LEU A 329 -0.63 8.53 -0.39
N TYR A 330 -0.82 9.49 -1.27
CA TYR A 330 -0.73 9.29 -2.72
C TYR A 330 0.67 8.77 -3.12
N GLU A 331 1.74 9.38 -2.62
CA GLU A 331 3.11 8.97 -2.92
C GLU A 331 3.43 7.55 -2.45
N VAL A 332 2.92 7.13 -1.28
CA VAL A 332 3.08 5.75 -0.78
C VAL A 332 2.37 4.74 -1.68
N ASP A 333 1.18 5.09 -2.18
CA ASP A 333 0.40 4.23 -3.07
C ASP A 333 1.05 4.13 -4.46
N ALA A 334 1.56 5.25 -4.97
CA ALA A 334 2.25 5.34 -6.27
C ALA A 334 3.72 4.88 -6.25
N ALA A 335 4.27 4.50 -5.08
CA ALA A 335 5.70 4.18 -4.94
C ALA A 335 6.14 2.97 -5.79
N PRO A 336 7.04 3.13 -6.77
CA PRO A 336 7.40 2.05 -7.69
C PRO A 336 8.30 0.97 -7.08
N GLY A 337 8.77 1.16 -5.84
CA GLY A 337 9.69 0.22 -5.21
C GLY A 337 10.16 0.63 -3.82
N GLU A 338 10.99 -0.22 -3.22
CA GLU A 338 11.45 -0.05 -1.84
C GLU A 338 12.25 1.24 -1.62
N GLN A 339 13.02 1.68 -2.61
CA GLN A 339 13.78 2.93 -2.52
C GLN A 339 12.87 4.14 -2.33
N ALA A 340 11.79 4.22 -3.12
CA ALA A 340 10.80 5.31 -3.00
C ALA A 340 10.13 5.32 -1.62
N LEU A 341 9.73 4.14 -1.11
CA LEU A 341 9.17 4.03 0.26
C LEU A 341 10.15 4.47 1.34
N ASN A 342 11.45 4.18 1.17
CA ASN A 342 12.49 4.60 2.11
C ASN A 342 12.71 6.12 2.08
N GLU A 343 12.64 6.75 0.90
CA GLU A 343 12.72 8.21 0.74
C GLU A 343 11.53 8.90 1.45
N ILE A 344 10.29 8.42 1.22
CA ILE A 344 9.09 8.92 1.91
C ILE A 344 9.20 8.73 3.44
N ARG A 345 9.70 7.58 3.87
CA ARG A 345 9.91 7.29 5.29
C ARG A 345 10.94 8.23 5.93
N ALA A 346 12.02 8.55 5.22
CA ALA A 346 13.03 9.50 5.64
C ALA A 346 12.46 10.92 5.74
N GLU A 347 11.63 11.34 4.79
CA GLU A 347 10.91 12.61 4.82
C GLU A 347 10.01 12.70 6.07
N LEU A 348 9.14 11.71 6.30
CA LEU A 348 8.26 11.68 7.47
C LEU A 348 9.02 11.70 8.80
N LYS A 349 10.19 11.05 8.87
CA LYS A 349 11.09 11.13 10.03
C LYS A 349 11.64 12.56 10.22
N SER A 350 12.09 13.21 9.15
CA SER A 350 12.61 14.57 9.21
C SER A 350 11.55 15.58 9.63
N GLN A 351 10.30 15.35 9.26
CA GLN A 351 9.14 16.15 9.64
C GLN A 351 8.55 15.81 11.02
N GLY A 352 9.13 14.83 11.75
CA GLY A 352 8.73 14.45 13.10
C GLY A 352 7.47 13.56 13.20
N TYR A 353 6.95 13.07 12.08
CA TYR A 353 5.78 12.18 12.07
C TYR A 353 6.10 10.73 12.45
N LEU A 354 7.32 10.27 12.18
CA LEU A 354 7.79 8.94 12.54
C LEU A 354 8.96 9.03 13.53
N LYS A 355 8.98 8.13 14.51
CA LYS A 355 10.09 8.04 15.47
C LYS A 355 11.37 7.53 14.78
N TYR A 356 12.53 8.06 15.18
CA TYR A 356 13.81 7.54 14.75
C TYR A 356 14.04 6.15 15.35
N TYR A 357 13.91 5.09 14.54
CA TYR A 357 14.52 3.82 14.86
C TYR A 357 15.99 3.86 14.42
N LYS A 358 16.90 3.40 15.29
CA LYS A 358 18.35 3.31 15.03
C LYS A 358 18.72 2.23 13.99
N GLN A 359 17.91 2.01 12.96
CA GLN A 359 18.36 1.22 11.84
C GLN A 359 19.33 2.07 11.02
N ARG A 360 20.56 1.59 10.86
CA ARG A 360 21.55 2.13 9.91
C ARG A 360 21.00 1.90 8.51
N ASP A 361 20.09 2.76 8.06
CA ASP A 361 19.71 2.80 6.66
C ASP A 361 20.97 3.16 5.88
N LYS A 362 21.47 2.24 5.06
CA LYS A 362 22.53 2.57 4.09
C LYS A 362 22.00 3.75 3.28
N ARG A 363 22.71 4.89 3.33
CA ARG A 363 22.37 6.07 2.52
C ARG A 363 22.41 5.66 1.06
N GLN A 364 21.27 5.37 0.49
CA GLN A 364 21.11 5.20 -0.95
C GLN A 364 21.10 6.59 -1.60
N LYS A 365 21.73 6.71 -2.78
CA LYS A 365 21.59 7.95 -3.56
C LYS A 365 20.09 8.14 -3.89
N PRO A 366 19.54 9.37 -3.71
CA PRO A 366 18.17 9.63 -4.11
C PRO A 366 17.96 9.28 -5.58
N ALA A 367 16.76 8.80 -5.91
CA ALA A 367 16.40 8.55 -7.30
C ALA A 367 16.42 9.87 -8.10
N ASP A 368 16.76 9.79 -9.38
CA ASP A 368 16.63 10.93 -10.28
C ASP A 368 15.16 11.26 -10.56
N PHE A 369 14.87 12.51 -10.98
CA PHE A 369 13.56 12.90 -11.51
C PHE A 369 13.11 11.96 -12.62
N LEU A 370 11.81 11.84 -12.82
CA LEU A 370 11.28 11.29 -14.06
C LEU A 370 11.61 12.25 -15.20
N ARG A 371 12.09 11.71 -16.30
CA ARG A 371 12.49 12.51 -17.48
C ARG A 371 11.66 12.12 -18.68
N TYR A 372 11.08 13.14 -19.31
CA TYR A 372 10.31 13.02 -20.53
C TYR A 372 10.86 14.00 -21.57
N ARG A 373 10.58 13.72 -22.83
CA ARG A 373 10.88 14.63 -23.95
C ARG A 373 9.59 14.87 -24.70
N SER A 374 9.17 16.15 -24.79
CA SER A 374 7.99 16.53 -25.54
C SER A 374 8.13 16.26 -27.03
N SER A 375 7.02 16.23 -27.73
CA SER A 375 7.01 16.11 -29.21
C SER A 375 7.80 17.20 -29.91
N ASP A 376 7.91 18.38 -29.28
CA ASP A 376 8.70 19.53 -29.78
C ASP A 376 10.16 19.49 -29.30
N GLY A 377 10.59 18.42 -28.61
CA GLY A 377 11.95 18.20 -28.16
C GLY A 377 12.37 18.90 -26.86
N PHE A 378 11.43 19.44 -26.08
CA PHE A 378 11.71 20.00 -24.76
C PHE A 378 11.85 18.91 -23.70
N GLU A 379 12.75 19.11 -22.74
CA GLU A 379 12.84 18.24 -21.57
C GLU A 379 11.74 18.61 -20.56
N ILE A 380 11.02 17.59 -20.09
CA ILE A 380 10.03 17.71 -19.03
C ILE A 380 10.51 16.85 -17.86
N LEU A 381 10.64 17.45 -16.69
CA LEU A 381 11.03 16.79 -15.46
C LEU A 381 9.82 16.68 -14.54
N VAL A 382 9.65 15.49 -13.91
CA VAL A 382 8.57 15.26 -12.95
C VAL A 382 9.15 14.72 -11.65
N GLY A 383 8.76 15.33 -10.53
CA GLY A 383 9.16 14.89 -9.19
C GLY A 383 8.46 13.59 -8.79
N ARG A 384 9.15 12.71 -8.06
CA ARG A 384 8.61 11.42 -7.60
C ARG A 384 8.02 11.46 -6.20
N ASN A 385 8.37 12.50 -5.44
CA ASN A 385 7.95 12.71 -4.06
C ASN A 385 8.11 14.20 -3.70
N ASN A 386 7.59 14.59 -2.54
CA ASN A 386 7.59 15.97 -2.07
C ASN A 386 8.99 16.60 -1.99
N LEU A 387 10.01 15.85 -1.56
CA LEU A 387 11.39 16.35 -1.53
C LEU A 387 11.92 16.62 -2.94
N GLN A 388 11.57 15.75 -3.91
CA GLN A 388 11.93 15.98 -5.31
C GLN A 388 11.13 17.12 -5.93
N ASN A 389 9.84 17.26 -5.59
CA ASN A 389 9.03 18.40 -6.01
C ASN A 389 9.67 19.73 -5.57
N ASP A 390 10.10 19.83 -4.31
CA ASP A 390 10.86 20.98 -3.81
C ASP A 390 12.17 21.18 -4.56
N LYS A 391 12.99 20.13 -4.69
CA LYS A 391 14.27 20.20 -5.37
C LYS A 391 14.12 20.62 -6.85
N LEU A 392 13.11 20.09 -7.53
CA LEU A 392 12.81 20.40 -8.91
C LEU A 392 12.42 21.88 -9.07
N THR A 393 11.43 22.33 -8.31
CA THR A 393 10.82 23.65 -8.46
C THR A 393 11.69 24.77 -7.92
N LEU A 394 12.35 24.56 -6.75
CA LEU A 394 13.05 25.64 -6.05
C LEU A 394 14.56 25.70 -6.34
N HIS A 395 15.16 24.59 -6.83
CA HIS A 395 16.62 24.49 -6.97
C HIS A 395 17.09 24.10 -8.37
N THR A 396 16.28 23.34 -9.14
CA THR A 396 16.69 22.83 -10.46
C THR A 396 16.14 23.70 -11.57
N ALA A 397 14.87 24.01 -11.54
CA ALA A 397 14.20 24.85 -12.53
C ALA A 397 14.63 26.33 -12.40
N ARG A 398 14.53 27.07 -13.49
CA ARG A 398 14.96 28.46 -13.61
C ARG A 398 13.77 29.35 -14.02
N GLY A 399 13.86 30.63 -13.77
CA GLY A 399 12.81 31.60 -13.82
C GLY A 399 11.82 31.54 -14.99
N LYS A 400 12.24 31.21 -16.21
CA LYS A 400 11.37 31.08 -17.38
C LYS A 400 10.88 29.67 -17.69
N ASP A 401 11.29 28.67 -16.89
CA ASP A 401 10.75 27.33 -17.02
C ASP A 401 9.29 27.32 -16.58
N LEU A 402 8.46 26.49 -17.20
CA LEU A 402 7.04 26.40 -16.88
C LEU A 402 6.79 25.23 -15.93
N TRP A 403 6.15 25.54 -14.83
CA TRP A 403 5.69 24.60 -13.82
C TRP A 403 4.21 24.25 -14.01
N PHE A 404 3.85 23.00 -13.72
CA PHE A 404 2.50 22.46 -13.82
C PHE A 404 2.18 21.61 -12.58
N HIS A 405 0.96 21.78 -12.06
CA HIS A 405 0.45 20.96 -10.97
C HIS A 405 -1.08 20.86 -11.04
N VAL A 406 -1.64 19.72 -10.66
CA VAL A 406 -3.08 19.51 -10.60
C VAL A 406 -3.68 20.37 -9.48
N GLN A 407 -4.74 21.12 -9.79
CA GLN A 407 -5.38 22.01 -8.85
C GLN A 407 -6.09 21.23 -7.73
N LYS A 408 -5.84 21.61 -6.48
CA LYS A 408 -6.50 21.07 -5.27
C LYS A 408 -6.49 19.53 -5.15
N ALA A 409 -5.48 18.89 -5.67
CA ALA A 409 -5.32 17.43 -5.57
C ALA A 409 -3.85 17.04 -5.35
N PRO A 410 -3.59 15.94 -4.63
CA PRO A 410 -2.25 15.39 -4.52
C PRO A 410 -1.64 15.02 -5.86
N GLY A 411 -0.39 15.43 -6.10
CA GLY A 411 0.30 15.16 -7.35
C GLY A 411 1.75 15.60 -7.37
N SER A 412 2.42 15.30 -8.48
CA SER A 412 3.81 15.67 -8.72
C SER A 412 3.90 17.07 -9.38
N HIS A 413 4.99 17.77 -9.10
CA HIS A 413 5.38 18.92 -9.88
C HIS A 413 5.96 18.45 -11.23
N ALA A 414 5.42 18.94 -12.32
CA ALA A 414 6.00 18.76 -13.65
C ALA A 414 6.57 20.10 -14.13
N VAL A 415 7.78 20.09 -14.66
CA VAL A 415 8.46 21.32 -15.12
C VAL A 415 9.01 21.12 -16.52
N VAL A 416 8.63 22.02 -17.43
CA VAL A 416 9.22 22.12 -18.77
C VAL A 416 10.45 22.99 -18.71
N MET A 417 11.60 22.46 -19.08
CA MET A 417 12.88 23.17 -19.13
C MET A 417 12.97 24.00 -20.43
N SER A 418 12.71 25.29 -20.31
CA SER A 418 12.65 26.22 -21.47
C SER A 418 13.97 26.39 -22.19
N GLN A 419 15.07 26.35 -21.42
CA GLN A 419 16.42 26.64 -21.96
C GLN A 419 16.47 28.00 -22.72
N GLY A 420 15.63 28.96 -22.31
CA GLY A 420 15.54 30.29 -22.94
C GLY A 420 14.73 30.33 -24.23
N ARG A 421 14.10 29.23 -24.64
CA ARG A 421 13.22 29.17 -25.83
C ARG A 421 11.76 29.34 -25.40
N ASP A 422 10.95 29.84 -26.33
CA ASP A 422 9.50 29.86 -26.12
C ASP A 422 8.93 28.44 -26.16
N ILE A 423 8.06 28.10 -25.20
CA ILE A 423 7.49 26.76 -25.06
C ILE A 423 6.20 26.68 -25.87
N PRO A 424 6.11 25.79 -26.88
CA PRO A 424 4.91 25.61 -27.70
C PRO A 424 3.71 25.09 -26.91
N ASP A 425 2.50 25.31 -27.40
CA ASP A 425 1.27 24.87 -26.74
C ASP A 425 1.14 23.34 -26.69
N THR A 426 1.66 22.63 -27.71
CA THR A 426 1.75 21.15 -27.70
C THR A 426 2.55 20.67 -26.48
N THR A 427 3.74 21.23 -26.25
CA THR A 427 4.58 20.90 -25.10
C THR A 427 3.90 21.24 -23.76
N LYS A 428 3.19 22.40 -23.69
CA LYS A 428 2.42 22.80 -22.51
C LYS A 428 1.30 21.80 -22.21
N GLN A 429 0.58 21.36 -23.24
CA GLN A 429 -0.46 20.36 -23.11
C GLN A 429 0.10 19.01 -22.64
N GLU A 430 1.20 18.53 -23.24
CA GLU A 430 1.86 17.30 -22.84
C GLU A 430 2.35 17.34 -21.39
N ALA A 431 2.91 18.46 -20.95
CA ALA A 431 3.34 18.66 -19.56
C ALA A 431 2.16 18.67 -18.58
N ALA A 432 1.04 19.32 -18.95
CA ALA A 432 -0.17 19.30 -18.15
C ALA A 432 -0.78 17.90 -18.07
N GLU A 433 -0.81 17.13 -19.15
CA GLU A 433 -1.26 15.74 -19.16
C GLU A 433 -0.36 14.85 -18.29
N LEU A 434 0.97 15.05 -18.32
CA LEU A 434 1.91 14.34 -17.42
C LEU A 434 1.67 14.71 -15.96
N ALA A 435 1.37 15.97 -15.64
CA ALA A 435 1.02 16.38 -14.28
C ALA A 435 -0.24 15.65 -13.78
N VAL A 436 -1.25 15.45 -14.63
CA VAL A 436 -2.45 14.66 -14.31
C VAL A 436 -2.11 13.19 -14.13
N LEU A 437 -1.33 12.59 -15.03
CA LEU A 437 -0.93 11.19 -14.94
C LEU A 437 -0.17 10.88 -13.64
N HIS A 438 0.61 11.86 -13.14
CA HIS A 438 1.33 11.77 -11.87
C HIS A 438 0.59 12.45 -10.71
N SER A 439 -0.73 12.30 -10.66
CA SER A 439 -1.59 12.83 -9.60
C SER A 439 -2.66 11.81 -9.18
N SER A 440 -3.33 12.09 -8.07
CA SER A 440 -4.49 11.32 -7.62
C SER A 440 -5.70 11.37 -8.58
N GLN A 441 -5.64 12.21 -9.61
CA GLN A 441 -6.67 12.37 -10.65
C GLN A 441 -6.27 11.75 -12.00
N SER A 442 -5.33 10.82 -12.03
CA SER A 442 -4.77 10.23 -13.26
C SER A 442 -5.80 9.59 -14.22
N GLY A 443 -6.95 9.14 -13.71
CA GLY A 443 -8.07 8.62 -14.52
C GLY A 443 -9.18 9.64 -14.81
N GLY A 444 -8.99 10.91 -14.44
CA GLY A 444 -10.00 11.95 -14.57
C GLY A 444 -10.11 12.51 -15.99
N ALA A 445 -11.30 12.98 -16.35
CA ALA A 445 -11.54 13.77 -17.56
C ALA A 445 -11.66 15.26 -17.22
N LYS A 446 -11.07 16.13 -18.06
CA LYS A 446 -11.08 17.59 -17.87
C LYS A 446 -10.55 18.03 -16.51
N VAL A 447 -9.40 17.48 -16.13
CA VAL A 447 -8.73 17.81 -14.88
C VAL A 447 -8.11 19.21 -14.97
N ALA A 448 -8.34 20.03 -13.94
CA ALA A 448 -7.76 21.37 -13.84
C ALA A 448 -6.28 21.29 -13.45
N VAL A 449 -5.41 21.89 -14.23
CA VAL A 449 -3.96 21.99 -14.01
C VAL A 449 -3.56 23.45 -14.02
N ASP A 450 -2.94 23.89 -12.93
CA ASP A 450 -2.37 25.23 -12.85
C ASP A 450 -0.95 25.23 -13.45
N THR A 451 -0.65 26.27 -14.22
CA THR A 451 0.66 26.49 -14.83
C THR A 451 1.12 27.93 -14.64
N THR A 452 2.39 28.09 -14.31
CA THR A 452 3.03 29.41 -14.16
C THR A 452 4.53 29.30 -14.43
N GLU A 453 5.20 30.45 -14.68
CA GLU A 453 6.64 30.47 -14.70
C GLU A 453 7.22 30.28 -13.30
N VAL A 454 8.32 29.51 -13.19
CA VAL A 454 8.96 29.18 -11.89
C VAL A 454 9.34 30.43 -11.08
N LYS A 455 9.62 31.57 -11.72
CA LYS A 455 9.86 32.86 -11.00
C LYS A 455 8.70 33.34 -10.12
N ASN A 456 7.49 32.87 -10.39
CA ASN A 456 6.27 33.21 -9.64
C ASN A 456 5.96 32.22 -8.51
N ILE A 457 6.89 31.32 -8.19
CA ILE A 457 6.72 30.28 -7.19
C ILE A 457 7.70 30.50 -6.04
N TRP A 458 7.21 30.40 -4.83
CA TRP A 458 8.04 30.46 -3.63
C TRP A 458 7.54 29.53 -2.54
N LYS A 459 8.35 29.33 -1.54
CA LYS A 459 8.03 28.53 -0.38
C LYS A 459 7.84 29.39 0.85
N ALA A 460 6.70 29.25 1.53
CA ALA A 460 6.48 29.94 2.80
C ALA A 460 7.42 29.39 3.90
N ASN A 461 7.82 30.26 4.83
CA ASN A 461 8.62 29.84 5.98
C ASN A 461 7.90 28.74 6.79
N GLY A 462 8.54 27.59 7.00
CA GLY A 462 7.98 26.47 7.73
C GLY A 462 7.00 25.61 6.93
N ALA A 463 6.80 25.87 5.64
CA ALA A 463 5.96 25.02 4.79
C ALA A 463 6.55 23.60 4.66
N LYS A 464 5.67 22.62 4.60
CA LYS A 464 6.02 21.20 4.44
C LYS A 464 6.68 20.94 3.07
N PRO A 465 7.46 19.85 2.93
CA PRO A 465 7.99 19.46 1.62
C PRO A 465 6.88 19.34 0.57
N GLY A 466 7.16 19.75 -0.67
CA GLY A 466 6.21 19.74 -1.78
C GLY A 466 5.18 20.87 -1.77
N MET A 467 5.04 21.59 -0.66
CA MET A 467 4.08 22.71 -0.54
C MET A 467 4.71 24.00 -1.01
N VAL A 468 4.16 24.60 -2.07
CA VAL A 468 4.60 25.87 -2.64
C VAL A 468 3.43 26.85 -2.76
N LEU A 469 3.73 28.14 -2.77
CA LEU A 469 2.81 29.21 -3.10
C LEU A 469 3.18 29.77 -4.47
N TYR A 470 2.19 30.15 -5.25
CA TYR A 470 2.40 30.72 -6.58
C TYR A 470 1.34 31.77 -6.91
N GLU A 471 1.72 32.72 -7.76
CA GLU A 471 0.87 33.77 -8.28
C GLU A 471 0.97 33.84 -9.81
N VAL A 472 0.15 34.64 -10.43
CA VAL A 472 0.19 34.88 -11.90
C VAL A 472 0.15 33.55 -12.68
N TYR A 473 -0.82 32.72 -12.38
CA TYR A 473 -0.98 31.40 -13.01
C TYR A 473 -2.15 31.39 -14.01
N THR A 474 -2.12 30.38 -14.87
CA THR A 474 -3.23 30.03 -15.76
C THR A 474 -3.69 28.61 -15.46
N THR A 475 -5.00 28.40 -15.44
CA THR A 475 -5.55 27.03 -15.28
C THR A 475 -5.94 26.49 -16.64
N VAL A 476 -5.43 25.31 -16.99
CA VAL A 476 -5.79 24.57 -18.20
C VAL A 476 -6.54 23.30 -17.81
N TYR A 477 -7.48 22.86 -18.66
CA TYR A 477 -8.25 21.65 -18.43
C TYR A 477 -7.82 20.58 -19.43
N VAL A 478 -7.27 19.47 -18.93
CA VAL A 478 -6.74 18.41 -19.78
C VAL A 478 -7.34 17.06 -19.42
N THR A 479 -7.41 16.18 -20.42
CA THR A 479 -7.71 14.76 -20.26
C THR A 479 -6.48 14.00 -20.76
N PRO A 480 -5.80 13.23 -19.90
CA PRO A 480 -4.55 12.58 -20.31
C PRO A 480 -4.82 11.52 -21.39
N ARG A 481 -3.98 11.52 -22.42
CA ARG A 481 -4.04 10.56 -23.51
C ARG A 481 -3.48 9.21 -23.06
N PRO A 482 -4.14 8.08 -23.38
CA PRO A 482 -3.59 6.76 -23.12
C PRO A 482 -2.22 6.57 -23.80
N GLY A 483 -1.24 6.00 -23.06
CA GLY A 483 0.08 5.72 -23.60
C GLY A 483 1.03 6.91 -23.75
N LEU A 484 0.60 8.14 -23.36
CA LEU A 484 1.44 9.34 -23.48
C LEU A 484 2.73 9.21 -22.66
N GLU A 485 2.63 8.65 -21.46
CA GLU A 485 3.80 8.49 -20.59
C GLU A 485 4.88 7.64 -21.23
N GLU A 486 4.53 6.50 -21.82
CA GLU A 486 5.46 5.60 -22.49
C GLU A 486 6.04 6.24 -23.77
N GLN A 487 5.23 7.01 -24.49
CA GLN A 487 5.65 7.72 -25.70
C GLN A 487 6.73 8.76 -25.43
N LEU A 488 6.55 9.57 -24.39
CA LEU A 488 7.42 10.70 -24.07
C LEU A 488 8.60 10.31 -23.15
N ARG A 489 8.58 9.14 -22.54
CA ARG A 489 9.57 8.71 -21.56
C ARG A 489 10.95 8.53 -22.16
N VAL A 490 11.95 9.22 -21.60
CA VAL A 490 13.34 9.02 -21.97
C VAL A 490 13.82 7.69 -21.38
N LYS A 491 14.07 6.68 -22.25
CA LYS A 491 14.69 5.42 -21.84
C LYS A 491 16.14 5.69 -21.45
N LYS A 492 16.56 5.21 -20.29
CA LYS A 492 17.98 5.27 -19.84
C LYS A 492 18.86 4.38 -20.68
#